data_0f209feaad810e380917ebdcc1445df3
#
_entry.id   0f209feaad810e380917ebdcc1445df3
#
_cell.length_a   1.000
_cell.length_b   1.000
_cell.length_c   1.000
_cell.angle_alpha   90.00
_cell.angle_beta   90.00
_cell.angle_gamma   90.00
#
_symmetry.space_group_name_H-M   'P 1'
#
loop_
_entity.id
_entity.type
_entity.pdbx_description
1 polymer ?
#
loop_
_entity_poly.entity_id
_entity_poly.type
_entity_poly.pdbx_seq_one_letter_code
_entity_poly.pdbx_strand_id
1 'polypeptide(L)' 'MTERTIPEHYAACGIQPEEYCRANYTVEELRGAYRFNIEKYHGRYRRKDGVKDLLKMLDYLNMLIELETENG' A
#
# COMPACT_ATOMS: atom_id res chain seq x y z
N MET A 1 8.83 17.57 -6.42
CA MET A 1 8.32 17.31 -6.19
C MET A 1 7.78 16.85 -6.08
N THR A 2 7.57 16.71 -5.90
CA THR A 2 7.00 16.48 -5.64
C THR A 2 6.16 16.02 -5.34
N GLU A 3 5.89 15.81 -5.50
CA GLU A 3 5.02 15.64 -5.05
C GLU A 3 4.42 14.38 -5.00
N ARG A 4 4.96 13.39 -4.71
CA ARG A 4 4.48 12.12 -4.34
C ARG A 4 4.07 12.08 -2.92
N THR A 5 4.28 13.18 -2.25
CA THR A 5 3.74 13.36 -0.92
C THR A 5 2.24 13.39 -1.03
N ILE A 6 1.57 12.67 -0.15
CA ILE A 6 0.11 12.66 -0.17
C ILE A 6 -0.39 13.96 0.44
N PRO A 7 -1.08 14.78 -0.35
CA PRO A 7 -1.58 16.05 0.18
C PRO A 7 -2.70 15.81 1.18
N GLU A 8 -2.79 16.67 2.16
CA GLU A 8 -3.85 16.58 3.16
C GLU A 8 -5.22 16.70 2.53
N HIS A 9 -5.34 17.54 1.52
CA HIS A 9 -6.65 17.83 0.95
C HIS A 9 -7.21 16.69 0.12
N TYR A 10 -6.40 15.71 -0.26
CA TYR A 10 -6.95 14.63 -1.09
C TYR A 10 -7.88 13.75 -0.27
N ALA A 11 -7.65 13.65 1.04
CA ALA A 11 -8.57 12.93 1.90
C ALA A 11 -9.92 13.61 1.96
N ALA A 12 -9.92 14.94 1.93
CA ALA A 12 -11.16 15.70 1.93
C ALA A 12 -11.92 15.53 0.63
N CYS A 13 -11.23 15.16 -0.43
CA CYS A 13 -11.86 14.92 -1.73
C CYS A 13 -12.32 13.48 -1.91
N GLY A 14 -12.13 12.66 -0.87
CA GLY A 14 -12.57 11.27 -0.93
C GLY A 14 -11.60 10.32 -1.59
N ILE A 15 -10.39 10.78 -1.89
CA ILE A 15 -9.39 9.93 -2.52
C ILE A 15 -8.65 9.18 -1.44
N GLN A 16 -8.64 7.84 -1.53
CA GLN A 16 -7.92 7.02 -0.59
C GLN A 16 -6.43 7.01 -0.91
N PRO A 17 -5.58 6.83 0.10
CA PRO A 17 -4.12 6.77 -0.14
C PRO A 17 -3.73 5.76 -1.21
N GLU A 18 -4.36 4.61 -1.19
CA GLU A 18 -4.03 3.57 -2.15
C GLU A 18 -4.40 4.00 -3.56
N GLU A 19 -5.55 4.64 -3.71
CA GLU A 19 -5.98 5.13 -5.02
C GLU A 19 -5.03 6.21 -5.54
N TYR A 20 -4.59 7.09 -4.65
CA TYR A 20 -3.66 8.14 -5.03
C TYR A 20 -2.36 7.53 -5.54
N CYS A 21 -1.85 6.55 -4.83
CA CYS A 21 -0.59 5.91 -5.22
C CYS A 21 -0.73 5.18 -6.55
N ARG A 22 -1.84 4.49 -6.77
CA ARG A 22 -2.04 3.78 -8.03
C ARG A 22 -2.10 4.75 -9.21
N ALA A 23 -2.61 5.94 -8.98
CA ALA A 23 -2.73 6.94 -10.05
C ALA A 23 -1.42 7.64 -10.35
N ASN A 24 -0.53 7.74 -9.36
CA ASN A 24 0.65 8.60 -9.48
C ASN A 24 1.98 7.88 -9.40
N TYR A 25 2.01 6.66 -8.89
CA TYR A 25 3.26 5.92 -8.75
C TYR A 25 3.51 5.06 -9.98
N THR A 26 4.78 4.84 -10.26
CA THR A 26 5.16 3.85 -11.27
C THR A 26 4.92 2.46 -10.73
N VAL A 27 4.96 1.45 -11.61
CA VAL A 27 4.79 0.07 -11.20
C VAL A 27 5.85 -0.32 -10.16
N GLU A 28 7.08 0.11 -10.39
CA GLU A 28 8.16 -0.22 -9.44
C GLU A 28 7.92 0.42 -8.08
N GLU A 29 7.41 1.65 -8.08
CA GLU A 29 7.13 2.33 -6.82
C GLU A 29 5.99 1.66 -6.08
N LEU A 30 4.95 1.25 -6.79
CA LEU A 30 3.84 0.52 -6.17
C LEU A 30 4.31 -0.82 -5.62
N ARG A 31 5.13 -1.52 -6.39
CA ARG A 31 5.67 -2.80 -5.94
C ARG A 31 6.42 -2.63 -4.62
N GLY A 32 7.28 -1.61 -4.56
CA GLY A 32 8.03 -1.34 -3.35
C GLY A 32 7.14 -0.96 -2.17
N ALA A 33 6.12 -0.15 -2.43
CA ALA A 33 5.21 0.29 -1.37
C ALA A 33 4.43 -0.88 -0.79
N TYR A 34 3.92 -1.76 -1.65
CA TYR A 34 3.18 -2.92 -1.17
C TYR A 34 4.09 -3.88 -0.42
N ARG A 35 5.29 -4.11 -0.93
CA ARG A 35 6.25 -4.97 -0.24
C ARG A 35 6.63 -4.41 1.12
N PHE A 36 6.83 -3.11 1.20
CA PHE A 36 7.17 -2.47 2.47
C PHE A 36 6.07 -2.72 3.50
N ASN A 37 4.82 -2.53 3.10
CA ASN A 37 3.71 -2.72 4.02
C ASN A 37 3.54 -4.17 4.41
N ILE A 38 3.74 -5.09 3.48
CA ILE A 38 3.67 -6.51 3.80
C ILE A 38 4.72 -6.86 4.86
N GLU A 39 5.94 -6.41 4.66
CA GLU A 39 7.02 -6.72 5.60
C GLU A 39 6.80 -6.04 6.94
N LYS A 40 6.26 -4.82 6.93
CA LYS A 40 5.99 -4.10 8.16
C LYS A 40 4.99 -4.87 9.03
N TYR A 41 3.88 -5.28 8.45
CA TYR A 41 2.85 -5.97 9.22
C TYR A 41 3.30 -7.37 9.61
N HIS A 42 4.02 -8.05 8.75
CA HIS A 42 4.57 -9.35 9.07
C HIS A 42 5.54 -9.27 10.26
N GLY A 43 6.33 -8.21 10.32
CA GLY A 43 7.33 -8.09 11.36
C GLY A 43 6.78 -7.67 12.71
N ARG A 44 5.56 -7.09 12.74
CA ARG A 44 5.07 -6.52 13.99
C ARG A 44 3.84 -7.20 14.56
N TYR A 45 3.19 -8.11 13.83
CA TYR A 45 1.86 -8.57 14.21
C TYR A 45 1.83 -9.20 15.61
N ARG A 46 2.90 -9.85 16.02
CA ARG A 46 2.92 -10.51 17.33
C ARG A 46 3.03 -9.51 18.48
N ARG A 47 3.50 -8.29 18.20
CA ARG A 47 3.68 -7.28 19.22
C ARG A 47 2.64 -6.18 19.18
N LYS A 48 1.82 -6.18 18.15
CA LYS A 48 0.87 -5.08 17.97
C LYS A 48 -0.55 -5.61 17.86
N ASP A 49 -1.07 -5.67 16.65
CA ASP A 49 -2.49 -5.91 16.45
C ASP A 49 -2.82 -7.33 16.04
N GLY A 50 -1.85 -8.23 16.06
CA GLY A 50 -2.10 -9.64 15.85
C GLY A 50 -2.80 -9.92 14.52
N VAL A 51 -3.98 -10.54 14.60
CA VAL A 51 -4.70 -10.93 13.39
C VAL A 51 -5.06 -9.72 12.53
N LYS A 52 -5.32 -8.56 13.13
CA LYS A 52 -5.62 -7.36 12.35
C LYS A 52 -4.44 -7.00 11.45
N ASP A 53 -3.22 -7.11 11.96
CA ASP A 53 -2.05 -6.84 11.14
C ASP A 53 -1.91 -7.86 10.02
N LEU A 54 -2.20 -9.12 10.30
CA LEU A 54 -2.13 -10.15 9.27
C LEU A 54 -3.18 -9.90 8.18
N LEU A 55 -4.36 -9.41 8.55
CA LEU A 55 -5.38 -9.07 7.56
C LEU A 55 -4.96 -7.89 6.71
N LYS A 56 -4.30 -6.90 7.33
CA LYS A 56 -3.75 -5.79 6.54
C LYS A 56 -2.67 -6.26 5.58
N MET A 57 -1.82 -7.18 6.05
CA MET A 57 -0.81 -7.76 5.19
C MET A 57 -1.45 -8.47 4.01
N LEU A 58 -2.54 -9.20 4.27
CA LEU A 58 -3.25 -9.89 3.20
C LEU A 58 -3.80 -8.91 2.17
N ASP A 59 -4.32 -7.77 2.62
CA ASP A 59 -4.82 -6.75 1.69
C ASP A 59 -3.71 -6.26 0.78
N TYR A 60 -2.53 -5.97 1.34
CA TYR A 60 -1.42 -5.51 0.53
C TYR A 60 -0.89 -6.61 -0.37
N LEU A 61 -0.93 -7.84 0.09
CA LEU A 61 -0.51 -8.95 -0.74
C LEU A 61 -1.45 -9.11 -1.94
N ASN A 62 -2.74 -8.95 -1.72
CA ASN A 62 -3.70 -9.01 -2.83
C ASN A 62 -3.45 -7.90 -3.84
N MET A 63 -3.12 -6.70 -3.35
CA MET A 63 -2.79 -5.59 -4.25
C MET A 63 -1.53 -5.91 -5.07
N LEU A 64 -0.56 -6.52 -4.43
CA LEU A 64 0.67 -6.89 -5.12
C LEU A 64 0.42 -7.97 -6.17
N ILE A 65 -0.40 -8.95 -5.84
CA ILE A 65 -0.75 -10.00 -6.79
C ILE A 65 -1.45 -9.38 -8.00
N GLU A 66 -2.37 -8.46 -7.76
CA GLU A 66 -3.07 -7.80 -8.86
C GLU A 66 -2.10 -7.01 -9.72
N LEU A 67 -1.19 -6.27 -9.08
CA LEU A 67 -0.20 -5.48 -9.81
C LEU A 67 0.68 -6.37 -10.69
N GLU A 68 1.17 -7.46 -10.14
CA GLU A 68 2.05 -8.36 -10.90
C GLU A 68 1.29 -9.07 -12.00
N THR A 69 0.02 -9.39 -11.76
CA THR A 69 -0.80 -10.02 -12.77
C THR A 69 -1.01 -9.10 -13.97
N GLU A 70 -1.24 -7.81 -13.70
CA GLU A 70 -1.48 -6.83 -14.75
C GLU A 70 -0.21 -6.49 -15.51
N ASN A 71 0.94 -6.56 -14.86
CA ASN A 71 2.19 -6.08 -15.43
C ASN A 71 3.24 -7.16 -15.64
N GLY A 72 2.92 -8.36 -15.28
CA GLY A 72 3.81 -9.49 -15.48
C GLY A 72 3.47 -10.24 -16.73
#